data_d97d87ff4e319e445cdddd90c1dac099
#
_entry.id   d97d87ff4e319e445cdddd90c1dac099
#
_cell.length_a   1.000
_cell.length_b   1.000
_cell.length_c   1.000
_cell.angle_alpha   90.00
_cell.angle_beta   90.00
_cell.angle_gamma   90.00
#
_symmetry.space_group_name_H-M   'P 1'
#
loop_
_entity.id
_entity.type
_entity.pdbx_description
1 polymer ?
#
loop_
_entity_poly.entity_id
_entity_poly.type
_entity_poly.pdbx_seq_one_letter_code
_entity_poly.pdbx_strand_id
1 'polypeptide(L)'
;MNGDRREREALILDRLGRDGQVYVADLAKEFDVSEVTVRNTLRHLESRGLLMRTHGGARPSSIQHVLERRGENAEAKERIAQAAAALVRDGDTIMIEAGTTTSLLPRFLTGRRNIKIVTNSMLVLNQARVNPELHIIVTGGSFHRESESLVGSGAIRSIRDYNVRLAFVGTDGFSRDGLTTEFAEGADIITAMHKAATETWLLTDSSKYGRAGFVNVLGLSELTGIITDTDLPEGAVDEVSEHADVRAV
;
A
#
# COMPACT_ATOMS: atom_id res chain seq x y z
N MET A 1 13.20 -2.72 -32.86
CA MET A 1 14.19 -2.55 -31.78
C MET A 1 13.62 -2.15 -30.42
N ASN A 2 12.49 -1.43 -30.32
CA ASN A 2 11.90 -1.08 -29.00
C ASN A 2 11.04 -2.19 -28.36
N GLY A 3 10.47 -3.12 -29.14
CA GLY A 3 9.67 -4.24 -28.61
C GLY A 3 10.51 -5.23 -27.79
N ASP A 4 11.60 -5.66 -28.34
CA ASP A 4 12.58 -6.60 -27.74
C ASP A 4 13.16 -6.11 -26.38
N ARG A 5 13.36 -4.79 -26.22
CA ARG A 5 13.84 -4.24 -24.94
C ARG A 5 12.77 -4.24 -23.86
N ARG A 6 11.53 -3.84 -24.17
CA ARG A 6 10.41 -3.81 -23.18
C ARG A 6 10.05 -5.22 -22.70
N GLU A 7 10.03 -6.16 -23.61
CA GLU A 7 9.80 -7.56 -23.30
C GLU A 7 10.88 -8.12 -22.37
N ARG A 8 12.16 -7.84 -22.66
CA ARG A 8 13.28 -8.23 -21.82
C ARG A 8 13.24 -7.57 -20.44
N GLU A 9 12.86 -6.28 -20.35
CA GLU A 9 12.67 -5.58 -19.07
C GLU A 9 11.58 -6.26 -18.23
N ALA A 10 10.45 -6.63 -18.83
CA ALA A 10 9.35 -7.32 -18.14
C ALA A 10 9.78 -8.70 -17.63
N LEU A 11 10.49 -9.49 -18.45
CA LEU A 11 11.00 -10.80 -18.07
C LEU A 11 12.03 -10.72 -16.93
N ILE A 12 12.90 -9.71 -16.94
CA ILE A 12 13.86 -9.48 -15.84
C ILE A 12 13.14 -9.19 -14.54
N LEU A 13 12.10 -8.32 -14.56
CA LEU A 13 11.35 -7.97 -13.36
C LEU A 13 10.54 -9.15 -12.83
N ASP A 14 9.89 -9.91 -13.70
CA ASP A 14 9.18 -11.13 -13.33
C ASP A 14 10.11 -12.16 -12.66
N ARG A 15 11.29 -12.36 -13.23
CA ARG A 15 12.29 -13.27 -12.67
C ARG A 15 12.83 -12.78 -11.33
N LEU A 16 13.05 -11.48 -11.19
CA LEU A 16 13.44 -10.88 -9.90
C LEU A 16 12.40 -11.10 -8.83
N GLY A 17 11.11 -10.98 -9.17
CA GLY A 17 10.00 -11.25 -8.24
C GLY A 17 9.96 -12.72 -7.78
N ARG A 18 10.24 -13.68 -8.68
CA ARG A 18 10.24 -15.12 -8.35
C ARG A 18 11.49 -15.58 -7.61
N ASP A 19 12.66 -15.18 -8.09
CA ASP A 19 13.95 -15.75 -7.67
C ASP A 19 14.67 -14.87 -6.64
N GLY A 20 14.19 -13.64 -6.38
CA GLY A 20 14.79 -12.68 -5.44
C GLY A 20 16.13 -12.10 -5.90
N GLN A 21 16.77 -12.67 -6.92
CA GLN A 21 18.04 -12.19 -7.51
C GLN A 21 18.21 -12.73 -8.93
N VAL A 22 18.86 -11.92 -9.79
CA VAL A 22 19.26 -12.34 -11.14
C VAL A 22 20.73 -12.03 -11.38
N TYR A 23 21.38 -12.84 -12.24
CA TYR A 23 22.79 -12.69 -12.60
C TYR A 23 22.91 -12.29 -14.07
N VAL A 24 23.86 -11.36 -14.35
CA VAL A 24 24.12 -10.85 -15.70
C VAL A 24 24.48 -11.98 -16.68
N ALA A 25 25.31 -12.93 -16.26
CA ALA A 25 25.74 -14.04 -17.11
C ALA A 25 24.57 -14.96 -17.49
N ASP A 26 23.65 -15.22 -16.57
CA ASP A 26 22.49 -16.08 -16.81
C ASP A 26 21.49 -15.40 -17.75
N LEU A 27 21.19 -14.12 -17.50
CA LEU A 27 20.32 -13.31 -18.37
C LEU A 27 20.91 -13.13 -19.79
N ALA A 28 22.24 -13.00 -19.91
CA ALA A 28 22.90 -12.90 -21.21
C ALA A 28 22.72 -14.16 -22.05
N LYS A 29 22.83 -15.33 -21.42
CA LYS A 29 22.59 -16.63 -22.08
C LYS A 29 21.12 -16.82 -22.44
N GLU A 30 20.22 -16.53 -21.51
CA GLU A 30 18.77 -16.72 -21.67
C GLU A 30 18.21 -15.87 -22.80
N PHE A 31 18.63 -14.60 -22.89
CA PHE A 31 18.14 -13.66 -23.91
C PHE A 31 18.98 -13.66 -25.20
N ASP A 32 20.01 -14.48 -25.29
CA ASP A 32 20.98 -14.52 -26.40
C ASP A 32 21.51 -13.14 -26.77
N VAL A 33 21.99 -12.40 -25.74
CA VAL A 33 22.57 -11.06 -25.90
C VAL A 33 23.88 -10.94 -25.13
N SER A 34 24.66 -9.90 -25.44
CA SER A 34 25.89 -9.65 -24.70
C SER A 34 25.61 -9.22 -23.25
N GLU A 35 26.53 -9.54 -22.33
CA GLU A 35 26.46 -9.04 -20.94
C GLU A 35 26.41 -7.52 -20.87
N VAL A 36 27.00 -6.81 -21.82
CA VAL A 36 26.96 -5.34 -21.92
C VAL A 36 25.51 -4.90 -22.16
N THR A 37 24.78 -5.60 -23.02
CA THR A 37 23.35 -5.34 -23.28
C THR A 37 22.52 -5.53 -22.03
N VAL A 38 22.75 -6.63 -21.29
CA VAL A 38 22.08 -6.90 -20.01
C VAL A 38 22.39 -5.81 -18.98
N ARG A 39 23.67 -5.45 -18.80
CA ARG A 39 24.08 -4.38 -17.88
C ARG A 39 23.43 -3.04 -18.21
N ASN A 40 23.27 -2.72 -19.50
CA ASN A 40 22.56 -1.51 -19.92
C ASN A 40 21.06 -1.57 -19.59
N THR A 41 20.42 -2.73 -19.79
CA THR A 41 19.03 -2.93 -19.41
C THR A 41 18.85 -2.81 -17.90
N LEU A 42 19.70 -3.46 -17.10
CA LEU A 42 19.67 -3.35 -15.63
C LEU A 42 19.92 -1.90 -15.16
N ARG A 43 20.86 -1.16 -15.79
CA ARG A 43 21.09 0.26 -15.46
C ARG A 43 19.87 1.11 -15.74
N HIS A 44 19.15 0.85 -16.83
CA HIS A 44 17.92 1.57 -17.14
C HIS A 44 16.80 1.24 -16.15
N LEU A 45 16.63 -0.02 -15.76
CA LEU A 45 15.68 -0.40 -14.73
C LEU A 45 16.03 0.20 -13.37
N GLU A 46 17.32 0.23 -13.01
CA GLU A 46 17.81 0.89 -11.78
C GLU A 46 17.53 2.39 -11.79
N SER A 47 17.75 3.10 -12.91
CA SER A 47 17.46 4.54 -13.01
C SER A 47 15.96 4.87 -12.85
N ARG A 48 15.09 3.88 -13.05
CA ARG A 48 13.65 3.95 -12.80
C ARG A 48 13.26 3.46 -11.40
N GLY A 49 14.24 3.07 -10.57
CA GLY A 49 14.02 2.56 -9.22
C GLY A 49 13.43 1.15 -9.15
N LEU A 50 13.35 0.42 -10.27
CA LEU A 50 12.67 -0.88 -10.35
C LEU A 50 13.51 -2.05 -9.84
N LEU A 51 14.82 -1.87 -9.72
CA LEU A 51 15.73 -2.86 -9.15
C LEU A 51 16.97 -2.16 -8.57
N MET A 52 17.77 -2.91 -7.81
CA MET A 52 19.11 -2.52 -7.36
C MET A 52 20.15 -3.41 -8.02
N ARG A 53 21.14 -2.85 -8.72
CA ARG A 53 22.26 -3.65 -9.27
C ARG A 53 23.20 -4.09 -8.15
N THR A 54 23.69 -5.30 -8.28
CA THR A 54 24.77 -5.88 -7.47
C THR A 54 26.03 -6.06 -8.32
N HIS A 55 27.14 -6.54 -7.72
CA HIS A 55 28.40 -6.71 -8.44
C HIS A 55 28.31 -7.61 -9.70
N GLY A 56 27.39 -8.58 -9.73
CA GLY A 56 27.26 -9.52 -10.87
C GLY A 56 25.83 -9.67 -11.37
N GLY A 57 24.88 -8.82 -10.94
CA GLY A 57 23.46 -9.00 -11.27
C GLY A 57 22.57 -7.88 -10.76
N ALA A 58 21.39 -8.25 -10.32
CA ALA A 58 20.43 -7.36 -9.68
C ALA A 58 19.54 -8.11 -8.67
N ARG A 59 18.97 -7.35 -7.73
CA ARG A 59 17.94 -7.80 -6.80
C ARG A 59 16.77 -6.81 -6.81
N PRO A 60 15.59 -7.20 -6.32
CA PRO A 60 14.44 -6.32 -6.22
C PRO A 60 14.78 -5.01 -5.50
N SER A 61 14.25 -3.90 -5.98
CA SER A 61 14.19 -2.69 -5.16
C SER A 61 13.01 -2.80 -4.20
N SER A 62 13.03 -2.04 -3.10
CA SER A 62 11.88 -1.94 -2.21
C SER A 62 10.62 -1.42 -2.92
N ILE A 63 10.80 -0.61 -3.97
CA ILE A 63 9.70 -0.12 -4.83
C ILE A 63 9.04 -1.26 -5.61
N GLN A 64 9.78 -2.30 -6.00
CA GLN A 64 9.22 -3.43 -6.73
C GLN A 64 8.14 -4.16 -5.92
N HIS A 65 8.36 -4.42 -4.63
CA HIS A 65 7.35 -5.03 -3.75
C HIS A 65 6.06 -4.21 -3.66
N VAL A 66 6.17 -2.88 -3.63
CA VAL A 66 5.00 -2.01 -3.65
C VAL A 66 4.29 -2.07 -5.00
N LEU A 67 5.03 -2.08 -6.12
CA LEU A 67 4.45 -2.15 -7.47
C LEU A 67 3.77 -3.49 -7.72
N GLU A 68 4.36 -4.60 -7.28
CA GLU A 68 3.78 -5.95 -7.36
C GLU A 68 2.47 -6.00 -6.57
N ARG A 69 2.50 -5.65 -5.28
CA ARG A 69 1.30 -5.59 -4.44
C ARG A 69 0.24 -4.61 -4.99
N ARG A 70 0.65 -3.56 -5.69
CA ARG A 70 -0.27 -2.61 -6.33
C ARG A 70 -0.96 -3.21 -7.56
N GLY A 71 -0.29 -4.09 -8.29
CA GLY A 71 -0.85 -4.83 -9.44
C GLY A 71 -1.77 -5.97 -9.03
N GLU A 72 -1.53 -6.57 -7.86
CA GLU A 72 -2.39 -7.63 -7.33
C GLU A 72 -3.78 -7.08 -6.98
N ASN A 73 -4.84 -7.74 -7.45
CA ASN A 73 -6.24 -7.39 -7.17
C ASN A 73 -6.56 -5.89 -7.44
N ALA A 74 -5.96 -5.31 -8.50
CA ALA A 74 -6.02 -3.88 -8.77
C ALA A 74 -7.46 -3.35 -8.89
N GLU A 75 -8.33 -4.08 -9.59
CA GLU A 75 -9.74 -3.70 -9.77
C GLU A 75 -10.52 -3.72 -8.43
N ALA A 76 -10.30 -4.75 -7.60
CA ALA A 76 -10.91 -4.81 -6.26
C ALA A 76 -10.45 -3.63 -5.40
N LYS A 77 -9.16 -3.32 -5.38
CA LYS A 77 -8.61 -2.18 -4.64
C LYS A 77 -9.17 -0.83 -5.10
N GLU A 78 -9.42 -0.67 -6.41
CA GLU A 78 -10.06 0.54 -6.94
C GLU A 78 -11.51 0.66 -6.46
N ARG A 79 -12.31 -0.43 -6.50
CA ARG A 79 -13.69 -0.43 -5.97
C ARG A 79 -13.72 -0.12 -4.47
N ILE A 80 -12.84 -0.74 -3.69
CA ILE A 80 -12.71 -0.51 -2.24
C ILE A 80 -12.36 0.96 -1.96
N ALA A 81 -11.38 1.52 -2.67
CA ALA A 81 -11.00 2.93 -2.50
C ALA A 81 -12.11 3.90 -2.91
N GLN A 82 -12.88 3.58 -3.96
CA GLN A 82 -14.05 4.36 -4.38
C GLN A 82 -15.16 4.33 -3.33
N ALA A 83 -15.45 3.17 -2.76
CA ALA A 83 -16.42 3.03 -1.68
C ALA A 83 -15.99 3.78 -0.41
N ALA A 84 -14.69 3.74 -0.07
CA ALA A 84 -14.14 4.52 1.03
C ALA A 84 -14.27 6.03 0.81
N ALA A 85 -14.01 6.52 -0.41
CA ALA A 85 -14.15 7.93 -0.77
C ALA A 85 -15.61 8.43 -0.65
N ALA A 86 -16.59 7.55 -0.81
CA ALA A 86 -18.02 7.89 -0.62
C ALA A 86 -18.36 8.25 0.84
N LEU A 87 -17.55 7.80 1.82
CA LEU A 87 -17.70 8.18 3.23
C LEU A 87 -17.23 9.60 3.52
N VAL A 88 -16.36 10.15 2.67
CA VAL A 88 -15.76 11.48 2.87
C VAL A 88 -16.72 12.57 2.42
N ARG A 89 -16.91 13.58 3.27
CA ARG A 89 -17.78 14.75 3.04
C ARG A 89 -16.95 16.02 2.89
N ASP A 90 -17.53 17.04 2.26
CA ASP A 90 -16.89 18.35 2.20
C ASP A 90 -16.55 18.88 3.60
N GLY A 91 -15.36 19.42 3.76
CA GLY A 91 -14.85 19.93 5.03
C GLY A 91 -14.25 18.88 5.97
N ASP A 92 -14.26 17.62 5.59
CA ASP A 92 -13.73 16.54 6.45
C ASP A 92 -12.23 16.65 6.72
N THR A 93 -11.86 16.16 7.89
CA THR A 93 -10.48 15.85 8.27
C THR A 93 -10.33 14.33 8.30
N ILE A 94 -9.36 13.79 7.56
CA ILE A 94 -9.15 12.35 7.43
C ILE A 94 -7.69 11.98 7.63
N MET A 95 -7.45 10.76 8.11
CA MET A 95 -6.14 10.11 8.07
C MET A 95 -6.15 8.99 7.05
N ILE A 96 -5.09 8.88 6.28
CA ILE A 96 -4.90 7.78 5.32
C ILE A 96 -3.54 7.14 5.59
N GLU A 97 -3.57 5.91 6.08
CA GLU A 97 -2.39 5.10 6.37
C GLU A 97 -1.76 4.57 5.08
N ALA A 98 -0.50 4.15 5.17
CA ALA A 98 0.27 3.63 4.05
C ALA A 98 -0.22 2.24 3.63
N GLY A 99 -0.60 2.11 2.37
CA GLY A 99 -1.01 0.85 1.77
C GLY A 99 -1.30 1.00 0.28
N THR A 100 -1.28 -0.10 -0.44
CA THR A 100 -1.58 -0.07 -1.89
C THR A 100 -3.05 0.16 -2.19
N THR A 101 -3.95 -0.23 -1.29
CA THR A 101 -5.39 0.02 -1.38
C THR A 101 -5.72 1.44 -0.91
N THR A 102 -5.28 1.81 0.29
CA THR A 102 -5.53 3.13 0.90
C THR A 102 -5.00 4.27 0.04
N SER A 103 -3.86 4.06 -0.63
CA SER A 103 -3.24 5.08 -1.49
C SER A 103 -4.05 5.46 -2.72
N LEU A 104 -5.04 4.67 -3.12
CA LEU A 104 -5.91 4.96 -4.24
C LEU A 104 -7.05 5.94 -3.88
N LEU A 105 -7.40 6.04 -2.59
CA LEU A 105 -8.54 6.83 -2.11
C LEU A 105 -8.52 8.30 -2.60
N PRO A 106 -7.39 9.04 -2.59
CA PRO A 106 -7.37 10.43 -3.04
C PRO A 106 -7.81 10.63 -4.50
N ARG A 107 -7.67 9.62 -5.36
CA ARG A 107 -8.11 9.67 -6.77
C ARG A 107 -9.63 9.86 -6.89
N PHE A 108 -10.39 9.36 -5.92
CA PHE A 108 -11.85 9.38 -5.90
C PHE A 108 -12.42 10.54 -5.07
N LEU A 109 -11.57 11.44 -4.56
CA LEU A 109 -11.99 12.67 -3.86
C LEU A 109 -12.19 13.86 -4.81
N THR A 110 -12.17 13.65 -6.11
CA THR A 110 -12.46 14.71 -7.10
C THR A 110 -13.87 15.25 -6.88
N GLY A 111 -13.99 16.58 -6.83
CA GLY A 111 -15.27 17.27 -6.55
C GLY A 111 -15.57 17.48 -5.06
N ARG A 112 -14.83 16.88 -4.14
CA ARG A 112 -14.88 17.21 -2.71
C ARG A 112 -14.10 18.49 -2.45
N ARG A 113 -14.55 19.27 -1.46
CA ARG A 113 -13.98 20.59 -1.12
C ARG A 113 -13.50 20.62 0.33
N ASN A 114 -12.43 21.38 0.58
CA ASN A 114 -11.90 21.65 1.91
C ASN A 114 -11.52 20.37 2.70
N ILE A 115 -11.03 19.33 2.03
CA ILE A 115 -10.59 18.10 2.69
C ILE A 115 -9.18 18.30 3.23
N LYS A 116 -8.97 17.96 4.51
CA LYS A 116 -7.63 17.88 5.12
C LYS A 116 -7.23 16.42 5.29
N ILE A 117 -6.09 16.07 4.74
CA ILE A 117 -5.53 14.71 4.78
C ILE A 117 -4.25 14.73 5.61
N VAL A 118 -4.19 13.92 6.67
CA VAL A 118 -2.95 13.59 7.37
C VAL A 118 -2.53 12.20 6.93
N THR A 119 -1.29 12.04 6.47
CA THR A 119 -0.79 10.74 5.99
C THR A 119 0.68 10.54 6.31
N ASN A 120 1.05 9.31 6.58
CA ASN A 120 2.44 8.84 6.66
C ASN A 120 2.93 8.25 5.32
N SER A 121 2.10 8.23 4.28
CA SER A 121 2.33 7.50 3.02
C SER A 121 2.83 8.42 1.92
N MET A 122 3.97 8.06 1.31
CA MET A 122 4.48 8.72 0.11
C MET A 122 3.60 8.40 -1.11
N LEU A 123 2.95 7.23 -1.13
CA LEU A 123 2.01 6.87 -2.19
C LEU A 123 0.75 7.73 -2.15
N VAL A 124 0.18 7.96 -0.96
CA VAL A 124 -0.97 8.86 -0.77
C VAL A 124 -0.62 10.27 -1.20
N LEU A 125 0.53 10.81 -0.76
CA LEU A 125 1.01 12.12 -1.18
C LEU A 125 1.09 12.23 -2.71
N ASN A 126 1.66 11.22 -3.35
CA ASN A 126 1.83 11.22 -4.80
C ASN A 126 0.50 11.23 -5.58
N GLN A 127 -0.54 10.57 -5.05
CA GLN A 127 -1.89 10.58 -5.63
C GLN A 127 -2.65 11.88 -5.30
N ALA A 128 -2.54 12.36 -4.06
CA ALA A 128 -3.32 13.50 -3.58
C ALA A 128 -2.83 14.86 -4.13
N ARG A 129 -1.52 15.02 -4.35
CA ARG A 129 -0.89 16.30 -4.74
C ARG A 129 -1.39 16.90 -6.05
N VAL A 130 -2.05 16.11 -6.91
CA VAL A 130 -2.58 16.59 -8.18
C VAL A 130 -3.93 17.28 -8.04
N ASN A 131 -4.61 17.12 -6.88
CA ASN A 131 -5.89 17.76 -6.60
C ASN A 131 -5.67 18.97 -5.67
N PRO A 132 -5.83 20.22 -6.14
CA PRO A 132 -5.58 21.44 -5.36
C PRO A 132 -6.58 21.65 -4.22
N GLU A 133 -7.73 20.99 -4.23
CA GLU A 133 -8.76 21.07 -3.18
C GLU A 133 -8.40 20.26 -1.92
N LEU A 134 -7.34 19.44 -1.98
CA LEU A 134 -6.87 18.63 -0.87
C LEU A 134 -5.74 19.35 -0.12
N HIS A 135 -5.95 19.64 1.16
CA HIS A 135 -4.88 20.11 2.05
C HIS A 135 -4.16 18.90 2.65
N ILE A 136 -2.89 18.68 2.27
CA ILE A 136 -2.14 17.48 2.61
C ILE A 136 -1.09 17.79 3.67
N ILE A 137 -1.11 17.04 4.76
CA ILE A 137 -0.12 17.06 5.83
C ILE A 137 0.57 15.70 5.81
N VAL A 138 1.87 15.69 5.53
CA VAL A 138 2.69 14.48 5.60
C VAL A 138 3.36 14.45 6.98
N THR A 139 3.25 13.33 7.69
CA THR A 139 3.90 13.15 8.99
C THR A 139 5.43 13.22 8.85
N GLY A 140 6.12 13.59 9.90
CA GLY A 140 7.56 13.37 9.99
C GLY A 140 7.88 11.89 10.21
N GLY A 141 9.16 11.57 10.50
CA GLY A 141 9.59 10.22 10.86
C GLY A 141 10.71 9.68 9.98
N SER A 142 11.03 8.40 10.15
CA SER A 142 12.01 7.66 9.35
C SER A 142 11.32 7.03 8.16
N PHE A 143 11.96 7.11 6.98
CA PHE A 143 11.40 6.51 5.77
C PHE A 143 11.62 5.00 5.75
N HIS A 144 10.51 4.25 5.76
CA HIS A 144 10.50 2.80 5.60
C HIS A 144 10.25 2.46 4.11
N ARG A 145 11.28 1.88 3.48
CA ARG A 145 11.31 1.70 2.02
C ARG A 145 10.27 0.70 1.51
N GLU A 146 10.09 -0.42 2.24
CA GLU A 146 9.22 -1.54 1.81
C GLU A 146 7.73 -1.19 1.82
N SER A 147 7.32 -0.20 2.62
CA SER A 147 5.95 0.31 2.65
C SER A 147 5.77 1.69 2.03
N GLU A 148 6.86 2.33 1.55
CA GLU A 148 6.84 3.72 1.05
C GLU A 148 6.19 4.68 2.07
N SER A 149 6.56 4.53 3.36
CA SER A 149 5.94 5.27 4.45
C SER A 149 6.92 5.87 5.45
N LEU A 150 6.45 6.84 6.21
CA LEU A 150 7.14 7.45 7.33
C LEU A 150 6.69 6.78 8.62
N VAL A 151 7.64 6.31 9.44
CA VAL A 151 7.38 5.55 10.67
C VAL A 151 8.21 6.06 11.85
N GLY A 152 8.01 5.43 13.00
CA GLY A 152 8.73 5.72 14.23
C GLY A 152 8.17 6.90 15.03
N SER A 153 8.85 7.25 16.12
CA SER A 153 8.34 8.20 17.12
C SER A 153 8.03 9.60 16.55
N GLY A 154 8.74 10.02 15.50
CA GLY A 154 8.48 11.30 14.81
C GLY A 154 7.11 11.30 14.14
N ALA A 155 6.78 10.23 13.40
CA ALA A 155 5.49 10.08 12.74
C ALA A 155 4.33 9.96 13.75
N ILE A 156 4.52 9.16 14.81
CA ILE A 156 3.53 8.99 15.89
C ILE A 156 3.22 10.31 16.59
N ARG A 157 4.24 11.12 16.92
CA ARG A 157 4.02 12.44 17.51
C ARG A 157 3.22 13.35 16.59
N SER A 158 3.58 13.39 15.32
CA SER A 158 2.86 14.21 14.33
C SER A 158 1.39 13.77 14.19
N ILE A 159 1.10 12.46 14.19
CA ILE A 159 -0.29 11.95 14.15
C ILE A 159 -1.09 12.43 15.36
N ARG A 160 -0.50 12.40 16.57
CA ARG A 160 -1.17 12.77 17.82
C ARG A 160 -1.52 14.26 17.93
N ASP A 161 -0.92 15.11 17.09
CA ASP A 161 -1.23 16.54 17.05
C ASP A 161 -2.58 16.84 16.37
N TYR A 162 -3.22 15.85 15.76
CA TYR A 162 -4.45 16.00 15.00
C TYR A 162 -5.57 15.12 15.52
N ASN A 163 -6.80 15.64 15.43
CA ASN A 163 -8.03 14.88 15.61
C ASN A 163 -8.78 14.87 14.28
N VAL A 164 -9.20 13.71 13.81
CA VAL A 164 -9.86 13.53 12.54
C VAL A 164 -11.19 12.80 12.68
N ARG A 165 -12.07 12.98 11.70
CA ARG A 165 -13.33 12.23 11.68
C ARG A 165 -13.10 10.79 11.25
N LEU A 166 -12.30 10.56 10.19
CA LEU A 166 -12.07 9.25 9.59
C LEU A 166 -10.59 8.90 9.56
N ALA A 167 -10.27 7.67 9.95
CA ALA A 167 -9.01 7.03 9.62
C ALA A 167 -9.25 5.86 8.67
N PHE A 168 -8.53 5.81 7.56
CA PHE A 168 -8.50 4.70 6.63
C PHE A 168 -7.16 3.97 6.77
N VAL A 169 -7.22 2.71 7.16
CA VAL A 169 -6.05 1.88 7.45
C VAL A 169 -6.02 0.64 6.57
N GLY A 170 -4.82 0.15 6.29
CA GLY A 170 -4.59 -1.11 5.61
C GLY A 170 -4.21 -2.23 6.57
N THR A 171 -3.95 -3.42 6.01
CA THR A 171 -3.47 -4.58 6.76
C THR A 171 -2.65 -5.52 5.85
N ASP A 172 -1.78 -6.33 6.43
CA ASP A 172 -1.14 -7.44 5.75
C ASP A 172 -1.93 -8.75 5.90
N GLY A 173 -2.77 -8.84 6.95
CA GLY A 173 -3.72 -9.93 7.15
C GLY A 173 -4.80 -9.56 8.16
N PHE A 174 -5.98 -10.17 8.06
CA PHE A 174 -7.07 -10.02 9.01
C PHE A 174 -7.87 -11.30 9.18
N SER A 175 -8.46 -11.45 10.34
CA SER A 175 -9.36 -12.55 10.71
C SER A 175 -10.37 -12.05 11.74
N ARG A 176 -11.22 -12.94 12.28
CA ARG A 176 -12.08 -12.61 13.42
C ARG A 176 -11.35 -12.03 14.63
N ASP A 177 -10.07 -12.37 14.79
CA ASP A 177 -9.25 -11.93 15.93
C ASP A 177 -8.72 -10.51 15.76
N GLY A 178 -8.75 -9.95 14.54
CA GLY A 178 -8.33 -8.58 14.25
C GLY A 178 -7.38 -8.44 13.08
N LEU A 179 -6.68 -7.32 13.08
CA LEU A 179 -5.73 -6.89 12.05
C LEU A 179 -4.30 -7.27 12.44
N THR A 180 -3.51 -7.63 11.45
CA THR A 180 -2.10 -7.91 11.61
C THR A 180 -1.25 -7.20 10.56
N THR A 181 0.01 -6.91 10.88
CA THR A 181 1.00 -6.34 9.97
C THR A 181 2.35 -7.04 10.11
N GLU A 182 3.23 -6.89 9.11
CA GLU A 182 4.53 -7.54 9.10
C GLU A 182 5.58 -6.87 10.00
N PHE A 183 5.37 -5.62 10.45
CA PHE A 183 6.37 -4.88 11.21
C PHE A 183 5.77 -3.96 12.29
N ALA A 184 6.47 -3.83 13.41
CA ALA A 184 5.97 -3.16 14.62
C ALA A 184 5.70 -1.67 14.42
N GLU A 185 6.57 -0.96 13.69
CA GLU A 185 6.39 0.47 13.46
C GLU A 185 5.13 0.77 12.64
N GLY A 186 4.72 -0.15 11.75
CA GLY A 186 3.44 -0.05 11.03
C GLY A 186 2.25 -0.21 11.96
N ALA A 187 2.30 -1.19 12.87
CA ALA A 187 1.29 -1.40 13.91
C ALA A 187 1.13 -0.15 14.80
N ASP A 188 2.24 0.46 15.21
CA ASP A 188 2.24 1.68 16.01
C ASP A 188 1.57 2.86 15.28
N ILE A 189 1.80 3.01 13.98
CA ILE A 189 1.17 4.04 13.15
C ILE A 189 -0.34 3.82 13.08
N ILE A 190 -0.79 2.61 12.75
CA ILE A 190 -2.22 2.28 12.66
C ILE A 190 -2.91 2.55 14.01
N THR A 191 -2.30 2.11 15.11
CA THR A 191 -2.81 2.34 16.46
C THR A 191 -2.87 3.83 16.80
N ALA A 192 -1.88 4.63 16.39
CA ALA A 192 -1.88 6.07 16.62
C ALA A 192 -2.98 6.77 15.82
N MET A 193 -3.20 6.38 14.55
CA MET A 193 -4.26 6.93 13.70
C MET A 193 -5.65 6.56 14.23
N HIS A 194 -5.84 5.30 14.65
CA HIS A 194 -7.07 4.85 15.29
C HIS A 194 -7.43 5.72 16.50
N LYS A 195 -6.46 5.95 17.40
CA LYS A 195 -6.69 6.79 18.60
C LYS A 195 -6.97 8.26 18.33
N ALA A 196 -6.56 8.75 17.15
CA ALA A 196 -6.74 10.14 16.74
C ALA A 196 -8.02 10.34 15.89
N ALA A 197 -8.75 9.28 15.58
CA ALA A 197 -9.93 9.30 14.73
C ALA A 197 -11.22 8.98 15.49
N THR A 198 -12.34 9.55 15.04
CA THR A 198 -13.67 9.20 15.53
C THR A 198 -14.15 7.86 14.96
N GLU A 199 -13.83 7.60 13.68
CA GLU A 199 -14.18 6.39 12.97
C GLU A 199 -12.92 5.81 12.31
N THR A 200 -12.70 4.49 12.43
CA THR A 200 -11.60 3.78 11.78
C THR A 200 -12.15 2.72 10.83
N TRP A 201 -11.78 2.84 9.57
CA TRP A 201 -12.18 1.94 8.50
C TRP A 201 -10.99 1.17 7.95
N LEU A 202 -11.09 -0.15 7.95
CA LEU A 202 -10.13 -1.02 7.26
C LEU A 202 -10.45 -1.06 5.76
N LEU A 203 -9.45 -0.83 4.92
CA LEU A 203 -9.54 -1.01 3.47
C LEU A 203 -8.66 -2.19 3.06
N THR A 204 -9.26 -3.30 2.68
CA THR A 204 -8.53 -4.53 2.37
C THR A 204 -9.24 -5.37 1.34
N ASP A 205 -8.52 -6.05 0.48
CA ASP A 205 -9.08 -7.06 -0.39
C ASP A 205 -9.17 -8.43 0.30
N SER A 206 -10.08 -9.29 -0.19
CA SER A 206 -10.39 -10.62 0.34
C SER A 206 -9.18 -11.54 0.46
N SER A 207 -8.14 -11.35 -0.36
CA SER A 207 -6.93 -12.17 -0.31
C SER A 207 -6.15 -12.06 1.00
N LYS A 208 -6.49 -11.07 1.84
CA LYS A 208 -5.88 -10.85 3.16
C LYS A 208 -6.61 -11.58 4.29
N TYR A 209 -7.83 -12.05 4.03
CA TYR A 209 -8.59 -12.81 5.03
C TYR A 209 -7.91 -14.14 5.34
N GLY A 210 -7.87 -14.51 6.62
CA GLY A 210 -7.22 -15.72 7.11
C GLY A 210 -5.68 -15.70 7.07
N ARG A 211 -5.06 -14.59 6.64
CA ARG A 211 -3.61 -14.39 6.76
C ARG A 211 -3.29 -13.73 8.09
N ALA A 212 -2.15 -14.10 8.66
CA ALA A 212 -1.60 -13.49 9.86
C ALA A 212 -0.23 -12.88 9.54
N GLY A 213 -0.08 -11.58 9.77
CA GLY A 213 1.22 -10.92 9.82
C GLY A 213 1.90 -11.17 11.17
N PHE A 214 3.11 -10.67 11.32
CA PHE A 214 3.94 -10.91 12.50
C PHE A 214 3.45 -10.17 13.76
N VAL A 215 2.78 -9.02 13.62
CA VAL A 215 2.38 -8.15 14.73
C VAL A 215 0.86 -7.95 14.73
N ASN A 216 0.21 -8.18 15.87
CA ASN A 216 -1.20 -7.82 16.07
C ASN A 216 -1.34 -6.31 16.22
N VAL A 217 -2.43 -5.74 15.68
CA VAL A 217 -2.65 -4.28 15.66
C VAL A 217 -3.88 -3.87 16.45
N LEU A 218 -5.07 -4.20 15.93
CA LEU A 218 -6.38 -3.86 16.48
C LEU A 218 -7.30 -5.07 16.39
N GLY A 219 -8.18 -5.25 17.38
CA GLY A 219 -9.31 -6.18 17.27
C GLY A 219 -10.35 -5.65 16.29
N LEU A 220 -11.16 -6.54 15.67
CA LEU A 220 -12.21 -6.11 14.76
C LEU A 220 -13.24 -5.18 15.43
N SER A 221 -13.56 -5.42 16.70
CA SER A 221 -14.50 -4.60 17.47
C SER A 221 -14.02 -3.18 17.76
N GLU A 222 -12.74 -2.89 17.53
CA GLU A 222 -12.18 -1.54 17.64
C GLU A 222 -12.39 -0.73 16.35
N LEU A 223 -12.74 -1.40 15.24
CA LEU A 223 -13.04 -0.76 13.97
C LEU A 223 -14.49 -0.28 13.89
N THR A 224 -14.70 0.82 13.19
CA THR A 224 -16.05 1.22 12.76
C THR A 224 -16.57 0.29 11.66
N GLY A 225 -15.70 -0.10 10.73
CA GLY A 225 -16.07 -1.03 9.68
C GLY A 225 -14.91 -1.42 8.77
N ILE A 226 -15.25 -2.31 7.84
CA ILE A 226 -14.35 -2.89 6.84
C ILE A 226 -14.96 -2.68 5.46
N ILE A 227 -14.16 -2.21 4.51
CA ILE A 227 -14.52 -2.18 3.10
C ILE A 227 -13.63 -3.19 2.38
N THR A 228 -14.26 -4.18 1.76
CA THR A 228 -13.58 -5.28 1.07
C THR A 228 -14.26 -5.59 -0.26
N ASP A 229 -13.69 -6.46 -1.08
CA ASP A 229 -14.36 -6.98 -2.27
C ASP A 229 -15.33 -8.12 -1.93
N THR A 230 -16.10 -8.58 -2.94
CA THR A 230 -17.11 -9.62 -2.79
C THR A 230 -16.56 -11.05 -2.75
N ASP A 231 -15.23 -11.22 -2.86
CA ASP A 231 -14.59 -12.53 -2.99
C ASP A 231 -14.17 -13.13 -1.62
N LEU A 232 -14.71 -12.62 -0.50
CA LEU A 232 -14.50 -13.24 0.81
C LEU A 232 -15.05 -14.68 0.81
N PRO A 233 -14.37 -15.62 1.48
CA PRO A 233 -14.87 -17.00 1.64
C PRO A 233 -16.27 -17.05 2.23
N GLU A 234 -17.02 -18.10 1.90
CA GLU A 234 -18.35 -18.36 2.47
C GLU A 234 -18.30 -18.37 4.00
N GLY A 235 -19.22 -17.64 4.64
CA GLY A 235 -19.28 -17.46 6.09
C GLY A 235 -18.32 -16.40 6.67
N ALA A 236 -17.31 -15.96 5.94
CA ALA A 236 -16.37 -14.95 6.43
C ALA A 236 -17.04 -13.58 6.64
N VAL A 237 -17.98 -13.22 5.77
CA VAL A 237 -18.75 -11.97 5.93
C VAL A 237 -19.56 -12.00 7.22
N ASP A 238 -20.24 -13.09 7.51
CA ASP A 238 -21.05 -13.26 8.74
C ASP A 238 -20.15 -13.17 9.97
N GLU A 239 -19.03 -13.91 9.96
CA GLU A 239 -18.06 -13.93 11.06
C GLU A 239 -17.49 -12.53 11.37
N VAL A 240 -17.14 -11.77 10.35
CA VAL A 240 -16.55 -10.42 10.52
C VAL A 240 -17.65 -9.40 10.89
N SER A 241 -18.86 -9.55 10.35
CA SER A 241 -20.00 -8.66 10.62
C SER A 241 -20.50 -8.73 12.05
N GLU A 242 -20.18 -9.79 12.80
CA GLU A 242 -20.46 -9.85 14.25
C GLU A 242 -19.67 -8.77 15.03
N HIS A 243 -18.60 -8.21 14.47
CA HIS A 243 -17.67 -7.31 15.16
C HIS A 243 -17.55 -5.91 14.55
N ALA A 244 -17.79 -5.76 13.24
CA ALA A 244 -17.62 -4.48 12.52
C ALA A 244 -18.63 -4.37 11.37
N ASP A 245 -18.95 -3.14 10.91
CA ASP A 245 -19.74 -2.90 9.68
C ASP A 245 -18.95 -3.41 8.46
N VAL A 246 -19.52 -4.32 7.67
CA VAL A 246 -18.85 -4.88 6.48
C VAL A 246 -19.52 -4.39 5.21
N ARG A 247 -18.72 -3.78 4.33
CA ARG A 247 -19.12 -3.31 3.00
C ARG A 247 -18.36 -4.07 1.95
N ALA A 248 -18.97 -5.08 1.37
CA ALA A 248 -18.44 -5.80 0.22
C ALA A 248 -18.80 -5.09 -1.10
N VAL A 249 -17.81 -4.81 -1.97
CA VAL A 249 -17.94 -4.00 -3.21
C VAL A 249 -17.27 -4.63 -4.43
#